data_34704f0eb899684830dde33d4aa153be
#
_entry.id   34704f0eb899684830dde33d4aa153be
#
_cell.length_a   1.000
_cell.length_b   1.000
_cell.length_c   1.000
_cell.angle_alpha   90.00
_cell.angle_beta   90.00
_cell.angle_gamma   90.00
#
_symmetry.space_group_name_H-M   'P 1'
#
loop_
_entity.id
_entity.type
_entity.pdbx_description
1 polymer ?
#
loop_
_entity_poly.entity_id
_entity_poly.type
_entity_poly.pdbx_seq_one_letter_code
_entity_poly.pdbx_strand_id
1 'polypeptide(L)'
;SPVPHAASLSMASKSGAIARGGDVMESLSKVNLVLLDKTGTLTSGKPTIGSVTISRGRRREMAIALAAGLEASSNHPYAQAVIALAEDESIEALELTDISDIKNGISAKLKGDEVSMVRAEKSMVTGALLKSLENALQNGHGASVLMKDGKQVALFTFVHDDLREGTDELVSALYAKGVNVEIL
;
A
#
# COMPACT_ATOMS: atom_id res chain seq x y z
N SER A 1 -25.77 8.63 37.73
CA SER A 1 -27.01 7.93 37.36
C SER A 1 -26.71 6.86 36.30
N PRO A 2 -27.17 5.62 36.44
CA PRO A 2 -26.87 4.53 35.48
C PRO A 2 -27.53 4.71 34.11
N VAL A 3 -28.61 5.48 34.01
CA VAL A 3 -29.38 5.66 32.77
C VAL A 3 -28.62 6.38 31.66
N PRO A 4 -27.90 7.50 31.89
CA PRO A 4 -27.11 8.17 30.87
C PRO A 4 -25.98 7.28 30.34
N HIS A 5 -25.35 6.47 31.19
CA HIS A 5 -24.29 5.57 30.80
C HIS A 5 -24.83 4.44 29.90
N ALA A 6 -25.97 3.86 30.20
CA ALA A 6 -26.59 2.83 29.35
C ALA A 6 -26.99 3.38 27.97
N ALA A 7 -27.53 4.61 27.93
CA ALA A 7 -27.86 5.27 26.67
C ALA A 7 -26.62 5.55 25.81
N SER A 8 -25.52 6.05 26.41
CA SER A 8 -24.25 6.31 25.71
C SER A 8 -23.62 5.03 25.17
N LEU A 9 -23.63 3.93 25.96
CA LEU A 9 -23.14 2.63 25.53
C LEU A 9 -23.96 2.06 24.36
N SER A 10 -25.31 2.22 24.43
CA SER A 10 -26.18 1.78 23.34
C SER A 10 -25.92 2.57 22.05
N MET A 11 -25.69 3.88 22.11
CA MET A 11 -25.37 4.71 20.97
C MET A 11 -24.00 4.35 20.38
N ALA A 12 -22.99 4.15 21.22
CA ALA A 12 -21.66 3.71 20.79
C ALA A 12 -21.73 2.37 20.05
N SER A 13 -22.48 1.40 20.60
CA SER A 13 -22.68 0.09 19.99
C SER A 13 -23.37 0.18 18.62
N LYS A 14 -24.37 1.04 18.46
CA LYS A 14 -25.03 1.28 17.17
C LYS A 14 -24.08 1.90 16.12
N SER A 15 -23.06 2.63 16.57
CA SER A 15 -22.02 3.21 15.71
C SER A 15 -20.83 2.25 15.48
N GLY A 16 -20.94 0.98 15.91
CA GLY A 16 -19.89 -0.02 15.75
C GLY A 16 -18.77 0.04 16.79
N ALA A 17 -18.89 0.88 17.84
CA ALA A 17 -17.91 1.00 18.90
C ALA A 17 -18.37 0.20 20.14
N ILE A 18 -17.45 -0.60 20.72
CA ILE A 18 -17.71 -1.38 21.93
C ILE A 18 -16.91 -0.76 23.09
N ALA A 19 -17.61 -0.21 24.07
CA ALA A 19 -17.04 0.32 25.30
C ALA A 19 -17.25 -0.67 26.46
N ARG A 20 -16.23 -0.84 27.31
CA ARG A 20 -16.25 -1.83 28.42
C ARG A 20 -16.95 -1.34 29.69
N GLY A 21 -17.52 -0.15 29.69
CA GLY A 21 -18.24 0.41 30.84
C GLY A 21 -18.55 1.90 30.68
N GLY A 22 -19.40 2.42 31.52
CA GLY A 22 -19.78 3.82 31.51
C GLY A 22 -18.68 4.80 31.91
N ASP A 23 -17.73 4.35 32.72
CA ASP A 23 -16.51 5.06 33.13
C ASP A 23 -15.58 5.34 31.94
N VAL A 24 -15.54 4.45 30.95
CA VAL A 24 -14.80 4.66 29.69
C VAL A 24 -15.41 5.83 28.92
N MET A 25 -16.73 5.91 28.83
CA MET A 25 -17.42 7.02 28.15
C MET A 25 -17.16 8.36 28.84
N GLU A 26 -17.14 8.36 30.18
CA GLU A 26 -16.79 9.55 30.95
C GLU A 26 -15.34 9.97 30.73
N SER A 27 -14.40 9.03 30.70
CA SER A 27 -12.99 9.28 30.42
C SER A 27 -12.77 9.84 29.02
N LEU A 28 -13.44 9.28 28.01
CA LEU A 28 -13.39 9.78 26.62
C LEU A 28 -13.88 11.22 26.51
N SER A 29 -14.87 11.63 27.32
CA SER A 29 -15.37 13.01 27.32
C SER A 29 -14.35 14.05 27.84
N LYS A 30 -13.30 13.61 28.50
CA LYS A 30 -12.22 14.45 29.09
C LYS A 30 -10.95 14.43 28.25
N VAL A 31 -10.91 13.66 27.15
CA VAL A 31 -9.75 13.59 26.27
C VAL A 31 -9.54 14.93 25.57
N ASN A 32 -8.33 15.44 25.65
CA ASN A 32 -7.90 16.69 25.00
C ASN A 32 -6.77 16.48 23.99
N LEU A 33 -6.20 15.27 23.93
CA LEU A 33 -5.17 14.88 22.98
C LEU A 33 -5.43 13.45 22.52
N VAL A 34 -5.35 13.22 21.22
CA VAL A 34 -5.40 11.89 20.59
C VAL A 34 -4.09 11.66 19.85
N LEU A 35 -3.43 10.55 20.14
CA LEU A 35 -2.26 10.07 19.42
C LEU A 35 -2.73 9.02 18.40
N LEU A 36 -2.49 9.28 17.12
CA LEU A 36 -2.88 8.40 16.02
C LEU A 36 -1.64 7.76 15.40
N ASP A 37 -1.64 6.45 15.31
CA ASP A 37 -0.69 5.74 14.47
C ASP A 37 -0.97 6.03 12.99
N LYS A 38 0.10 6.26 12.19
CA LYS A 38 -0.03 6.57 10.77
C LYS A 38 -0.48 5.35 9.98
N THR A 39 0.33 4.27 10.02
CA THR A 39 0.21 3.15 9.09
C THR A 39 -0.90 2.18 9.48
N GLY A 40 -1.90 2.03 8.61
CA GLY A 40 -3.06 1.16 8.85
C GLY A 40 -4.13 1.78 9.77
N THR A 41 -3.87 2.96 10.36
CA THR A 41 -4.85 3.74 11.13
C THR A 41 -5.35 4.92 10.30
N LEU A 42 -4.50 5.89 10.03
CA LEU A 42 -4.82 7.04 9.17
C LEU A 42 -4.73 6.70 7.68
N THR A 43 -3.81 5.78 7.32
CA THR A 43 -3.72 5.29 5.95
C THR A 43 -4.49 3.98 5.78
N SER A 44 -4.85 3.67 4.53
CA SER A 44 -5.55 2.42 4.18
C SER A 44 -4.75 1.16 4.53
N GLY A 45 -3.43 1.30 4.70
CA GLY A 45 -2.49 0.20 4.87
C GLY A 45 -2.29 -0.63 3.59
N LYS A 46 -2.97 -0.27 2.51
CA LYS A 46 -2.79 -0.89 1.20
C LYS A 46 -1.74 -0.11 0.42
N PRO A 47 -0.72 -0.76 -0.12
CA PRO A 47 0.24 -0.10 -0.98
C PRO A 47 -0.40 0.28 -2.30
N THR A 48 0.00 1.43 -2.84
CA THR A 48 -0.27 1.85 -4.22
C THR A 48 1.03 2.05 -4.97
N ILE A 49 0.96 2.11 -6.30
CA ILE A 49 2.15 2.38 -7.11
C ILE A 49 2.50 3.86 -7.00
N GLY A 50 3.68 4.16 -6.44
CA GLY A 50 4.22 5.52 -6.38
C GLY A 50 4.83 5.94 -7.72
N SER A 51 5.62 5.06 -8.35
CA SER A 51 6.18 5.30 -9.69
C SER A 51 6.56 4.00 -10.40
N VAL A 52 6.60 4.07 -11.73
CA VAL A 52 7.16 3.00 -12.59
C VAL A 52 8.27 3.62 -13.43
N THR A 53 9.52 3.29 -13.11
CA THR A 53 10.71 3.75 -13.83
C THR A 53 11.16 2.68 -14.81
N ILE A 54 11.25 3.04 -16.09
CA ILE A 54 11.53 2.11 -17.19
C ILE A 54 12.99 2.16 -17.60
N SER A 55 13.59 1.01 -17.86
CA SER A 55 14.92 0.90 -18.45
C SER A 55 14.93 1.45 -19.88
N ARG A 56 16.06 2.05 -20.27
CA ARG A 56 16.24 2.59 -21.62
C ARG A 56 15.92 1.56 -22.71
N GLY A 57 15.13 1.95 -23.67
CA GLY A 57 14.71 1.09 -24.80
C GLY A 57 13.59 0.10 -24.47
N ARG A 58 12.99 0.18 -23.29
CA ARG A 58 11.79 -0.59 -22.92
C ARG A 58 10.53 0.27 -23.00
N ARG A 59 9.37 -0.37 -23.17
CA ARG A 59 8.07 0.30 -23.21
C ARG A 59 7.36 0.12 -21.87
N ARG A 60 6.80 1.22 -21.34
CA ARG A 60 6.11 1.24 -20.05
C ARG A 60 4.91 0.29 -20.02
N GLU A 61 4.06 0.39 -21.02
CA GLU A 61 2.88 -0.46 -21.18
C GLU A 61 3.24 -1.97 -21.14
N MET A 62 4.27 -2.37 -21.89
CA MET A 62 4.75 -3.75 -21.89
C MET A 62 5.29 -4.20 -20.53
N ALA A 63 5.96 -3.31 -19.81
CA ALA A 63 6.48 -3.60 -18.47
C ALA A 63 5.34 -3.79 -17.46
N ILE A 64 4.29 -2.97 -17.53
CA ILE A 64 3.10 -3.11 -16.69
C ILE A 64 2.34 -4.40 -17.03
N ALA A 65 2.10 -4.67 -18.32
CA ALA A 65 1.45 -5.90 -18.78
C ALA A 65 2.17 -7.17 -18.31
N LEU A 66 3.50 -7.15 -18.35
CA LEU A 66 4.35 -8.26 -17.90
C LEU A 66 4.31 -8.43 -16.39
N ALA A 67 4.40 -7.33 -15.63
CA ALA A 67 4.31 -7.34 -14.17
C ALA A 67 2.92 -7.82 -13.70
N ALA A 68 1.85 -7.35 -14.33
CA ALA A 68 0.49 -7.79 -14.03
C ALA A 68 0.30 -9.29 -14.32
N GLY A 69 0.90 -9.80 -15.39
CA GLY A 69 0.87 -11.23 -15.70
C GLY A 69 1.60 -12.09 -14.66
N LEU A 70 2.76 -11.64 -14.16
CA LEU A 70 3.48 -12.28 -13.07
C LEU A 70 2.66 -12.33 -11.78
N GLU A 71 1.99 -11.25 -11.44
CA GLU A 71 1.30 -11.08 -10.17
C GLU A 71 -0.19 -11.52 -10.21
N ALA A 72 -0.69 -11.98 -11.36
CA ALA A 72 -2.11 -12.26 -11.61
C ALA A 72 -2.76 -13.23 -10.61
N SER A 73 -2.00 -14.18 -10.05
CA SER A 73 -2.48 -15.14 -9.06
C SER A 73 -2.03 -14.85 -7.62
N SER A 74 -1.32 -13.76 -7.39
CA SER A 74 -0.75 -13.39 -6.10
C SER A 74 -1.73 -12.56 -5.25
N ASN A 75 -1.88 -12.93 -3.99
CA ASN A 75 -2.64 -12.14 -3.00
C ASN A 75 -1.74 -11.17 -2.21
N HIS A 76 -0.47 -11.04 -2.57
CA HIS A 76 0.43 -10.11 -1.90
C HIS A 76 -0.03 -8.65 -2.13
N PRO A 77 0.01 -7.76 -1.12
CA PRO A 77 -0.44 -6.37 -1.30
C PRO A 77 0.23 -5.63 -2.45
N TYR A 78 1.52 -5.85 -2.70
CA TYR A 78 2.22 -5.23 -3.85
C TYR A 78 1.75 -5.78 -5.19
N ALA A 79 1.41 -7.07 -5.26
CA ALA A 79 0.81 -7.66 -6.45
C ALA A 79 -0.52 -7.00 -6.80
N GLN A 80 -1.37 -6.82 -5.80
CA GLN A 80 -2.66 -6.14 -5.98
C GLN A 80 -2.50 -4.68 -6.45
N ALA A 81 -1.46 -3.97 -5.98
CA ALA A 81 -1.15 -2.62 -6.44
C ALA A 81 -0.71 -2.60 -7.92
N VAL A 82 0.04 -3.61 -8.37
CA VAL A 82 0.44 -3.75 -9.78
C VAL A 82 -0.75 -4.07 -10.67
N ILE A 83 -1.63 -4.98 -10.24
CA ILE A 83 -2.86 -5.35 -10.96
C ILE A 83 -3.78 -4.13 -11.08
N ALA A 84 -4.01 -3.40 -9.97
CA ALA A 84 -4.82 -2.18 -9.98
C ALA A 84 -4.27 -1.12 -10.94
N LEU A 85 -2.96 -0.92 -11.00
CA LEU A 85 -2.33 -0.01 -11.97
C LEU A 85 -2.63 -0.44 -13.41
N ALA A 86 -2.54 -1.75 -13.72
CA ALA A 86 -2.82 -2.25 -15.07
C ALA A 86 -4.29 -2.05 -15.45
N GLU A 87 -5.22 -2.27 -14.52
CA GLU A 87 -6.66 -2.03 -14.70
C GLU A 87 -6.95 -0.54 -14.93
N ASP A 88 -6.40 0.35 -14.10
CA ASP A 88 -6.57 1.81 -14.21
C ASP A 88 -6.07 2.37 -15.55
N GLU A 89 -4.97 1.81 -16.07
CA GLU A 89 -4.42 2.20 -17.37
C GLU A 89 -5.01 1.39 -18.54
N SER A 90 -5.98 0.50 -18.28
CA SER A 90 -6.58 -0.38 -19.29
C SER A 90 -5.53 -1.23 -20.05
N ILE A 91 -4.50 -1.67 -19.32
CA ILE A 91 -3.43 -2.53 -19.84
C ILE A 91 -3.76 -3.99 -19.52
N GLU A 92 -3.90 -4.81 -20.56
CA GLU A 92 -4.14 -6.23 -20.41
C GLU A 92 -2.89 -6.97 -19.94
N ALA A 93 -3.05 -7.82 -18.91
CA ALA A 93 -1.96 -8.65 -18.39
C ALA A 93 -1.50 -9.68 -19.41
N LEU A 94 -0.20 -9.91 -19.52
CA LEU A 94 0.35 -10.93 -20.41
C LEU A 94 0.13 -12.32 -19.84
N GLU A 95 -0.24 -13.26 -20.72
CA GLU A 95 -0.26 -14.68 -20.37
C GLU A 95 1.16 -15.22 -20.22
N LEU A 96 1.46 -15.80 -19.07
CA LEU A 96 2.76 -16.36 -18.72
C LEU A 96 2.61 -17.85 -18.37
N THR A 97 3.69 -18.59 -18.54
CA THR A 97 3.78 -20.01 -18.16
C THR A 97 4.79 -20.22 -17.04
N ASP A 98 4.73 -21.39 -16.40
CA ASP A 98 5.70 -21.78 -15.35
C ASP A 98 5.83 -20.76 -14.21
N ILE A 99 4.69 -20.16 -13.79
CA ILE A 99 4.67 -19.19 -12.69
C ILE A 99 5.03 -19.91 -11.39
N SER A 100 6.01 -19.39 -10.67
CA SER A 100 6.46 -19.96 -9.39
C SER A 100 7.00 -18.90 -8.45
N ASP A 101 6.77 -19.10 -7.15
CA ASP A 101 7.39 -18.30 -6.11
C ASP A 101 8.89 -18.58 -6.04
N ILE A 102 9.67 -17.52 -5.92
CA ILE A 102 11.12 -17.58 -5.73
C ILE A 102 11.51 -16.77 -4.49
N LYS A 103 12.77 -16.85 -4.08
CA LYS A 103 13.26 -16.04 -2.97
C LYS A 103 13.05 -14.54 -3.27
N ASN A 104 12.28 -13.88 -2.42
CA ASN A 104 11.97 -12.45 -2.50
C ASN A 104 11.14 -12.01 -3.73
N GLY A 105 10.38 -12.90 -4.36
CA GLY A 105 9.56 -12.53 -5.50
C GLY A 105 8.92 -13.70 -6.24
N ILE A 106 8.59 -13.48 -7.50
CA ILE A 106 7.92 -14.41 -8.39
C ILE A 106 8.65 -14.48 -9.73
N SER A 107 8.64 -15.64 -10.35
CA SER A 107 9.20 -15.86 -11.69
C SER A 107 8.23 -16.62 -12.59
N ALA A 108 8.40 -16.45 -13.89
CA ALA A 108 7.61 -17.13 -14.92
C ALA A 108 8.41 -17.19 -16.23
N LYS A 109 7.79 -17.75 -17.28
CA LYS A 109 8.30 -17.71 -18.65
C LYS A 109 7.34 -16.98 -19.58
N LEU A 110 7.93 -16.10 -20.41
CA LEU A 110 7.25 -15.47 -21.54
C LEU A 110 7.85 -16.00 -22.84
N LYS A 111 7.15 -16.92 -23.53
CA LYS A 111 7.63 -17.53 -24.80
C LYS A 111 9.03 -18.14 -24.69
N GLY A 112 9.38 -18.69 -23.54
CA GLY A 112 10.67 -19.30 -23.25
C GLY A 112 11.68 -18.40 -22.55
N ASP A 113 11.52 -17.09 -22.59
CA ASP A 113 12.38 -16.14 -21.86
C ASP A 113 12.01 -16.12 -20.39
N GLU A 114 13.01 -16.09 -19.51
CA GLU A 114 12.79 -15.99 -18.07
C GLU A 114 12.39 -14.55 -17.68
N VAL A 115 11.32 -14.42 -16.93
CA VAL A 115 10.86 -13.14 -16.39
C VAL A 115 10.63 -13.27 -14.90
N SER A 116 10.97 -12.23 -14.14
CA SER A 116 10.76 -12.24 -12.70
C SER A 116 10.49 -10.86 -12.15
N MET A 117 9.75 -10.81 -11.06
CA MET A 117 9.57 -9.61 -10.26
C MET A 117 10.02 -9.89 -8.84
N VAL A 118 11.03 -9.17 -8.39
CA VAL A 118 11.68 -9.42 -7.10
C VAL A 118 11.84 -8.13 -6.32
N ARG A 119 11.95 -8.24 -5.00
CA ARG A 119 12.31 -7.10 -4.16
C ARG A 119 13.61 -6.47 -4.68
N ALA A 120 13.58 -5.16 -4.92
CA ALA A 120 14.71 -4.46 -5.53
C ALA A 120 15.86 -4.27 -4.52
N GLU A 121 17.07 -4.57 -4.99
CA GLU A 121 18.32 -4.28 -4.28
C GLU A 121 19.21 -3.38 -5.16
N LYS A 122 20.04 -2.54 -4.55
CA LYS A 122 20.91 -1.59 -5.28
C LYS A 122 21.86 -2.27 -6.27
N SER A 123 22.26 -3.51 -5.97
CA SER A 123 23.12 -4.34 -6.84
C SER A 123 22.43 -4.81 -8.13
N MET A 124 21.09 -4.82 -8.15
CA MET A 124 20.28 -5.33 -9.28
C MET A 124 19.97 -4.28 -10.32
N VAL A 125 20.10 -3.00 -9.99
CA VAL A 125 19.63 -1.88 -10.81
C VAL A 125 20.71 -0.84 -11.06
N THR A 126 20.62 -0.16 -12.19
CA THR A 126 21.58 0.87 -12.60
C THR A 126 20.85 2.09 -13.20
N GLY A 127 21.57 3.19 -13.35
CA GLY A 127 21.07 4.38 -14.04
C GLY A 127 19.83 5.00 -13.38
N ALA A 128 18.78 5.24 -14.17
CA ALA A 128 17.54 5.85 -13.70
C ALA A 128 16.80 4.98 -12.65
N LEU A 129 16.86 3.65 -12.81
CA LEU A 129 16.23 2.73 -11.86
C LEU A 129 16.93 2.79 -10.50
N LEU A 130 18.25 2.89 -10.45
CA LEU A 130 18.99 3.02 -9.20
C LEU A 130 18.61 4.32 -8.46
N LYS A 131 18.55 5.44 -9.19
CA LYS A 131 18.14 6.73 -8.61
C LYS A 131 16.73 6.67 -8.03
N SER A 132 15.81 6.04 -8.77
CA SER A 132 14.42 5.86 -8.32
C SER A 132 14.35 4.96 -7.08
N LEU A 133 15.13 3.88 -7.03
CA LEU A 133 15.23 2.99 -5.87
C LEU A 133 15.77 3.74 -4.64
N GLU A 134 16.85 4.50 -4.80
CA GLU A 134 17.44 5.27 -3.71
C GLU A 134 16.47 6.28 -3.12
N ASN A 135 15.75 7.01 -3.99
CA ASN A 135 14.72 7.94 -3.56
C ASN A 135 13.57 7.23 -2.82
N ALA A 136 13.09 6.11 -3.33
CA ALA A 136 12.05 5.33 -2.68
C ALA A 136 12.47 4.87 -1.27
N LEU A 137 13.69 4.30 -1.14
CA LEU A 137 14.22 3.84 0.14
C LEU A 137 14.43 4.98 1.15
N GLN A 138 14.88 6.16 0.70
CA GLN A 138 15.02 7.34 1.55
C GLN A 138 13.68 7.81 2.13
N ASN A 139 12.58 7.61 1.39
CA ASN A 139 11.23 7.96 1.83
C ASN A 139 10.50 6.79 2.54
N GLY A 140 11.19 5.68 2.84
CA GLY A 140 10.59 4.53 3.49
C GLY A 140 9.64 3.72 2.61
N HIS A 141 9.71 3.89 1.30
CA HIS A 141 8.87 3.19 0.33
C HIS A 141 9.45 1.82 -0.05
N GLY A 142 8.57 0.88 -0.38
CA GLY A 142 8.97 -0.40 -0.96
C GLY A 142 9.33 -0.27 -2.44
N ALA A 143 10.08 -1.25 -2.96
CA ALA A 143 10.34 -1.31 -4.40
C ALA A 143 10.56 -2.76 -4.88
N SER A 144 10.08 -3.06 -6.09
CA SER A 144 10.33 -4.30 -6.82
C SER A 144 10.88 -4.03 -8.20
N VAL A 145 11.82 -4.85 -8.64
CA VAL A 145 12.41 -4.78 -9.97
C VAL A 145 11.87 -5.90 -10.85
N LEU A 146 11.40 -5.53 -12.04
CA LEU A 146 11.04 -6.44 -13.10
C LEU A 146 12.28 -6.75 -13.93
N MET A 147 12.59 -8.03 -14.07
CA MET A 147 13.72 -8.55 -14.80
C MET A 147 13.27 -9.42 -15.98
N LYS A 148 14.04 -9.43 -17.05
CA LYS A 148 13.88 -10.37 -18.16
C LYS A 148 15.25 -10.85 -18.60
N ASP A 149 15.47 -12.17 -18.59
CA ASP A 149 16.76 -12.82 -18.90
C ASP A 149 17.93 -12.17 -18.13
N GLY A 150 17.75 -11.96 -16.83
CA GLY A 150 18.72 -11.32 -15.94
C GLY A 150 18.97 -9.83 -16.17
N LYS A 151 18.21 -9.17 -17.06
CA LYS A 151 18.34 -7.74 -17.35
C LYS A 151 17.17 -6.96 -16.76
N GLN A 152 17.48 -5.81 -16.16
CA GLN A 152 16.45 -4.90 -15.63
C GLN A 152 15.52 -4.38 -16.73
N VAL A 153 14.22 -4.39 -16.49
CA VAL A 153 13.17 -3.89 -17.38
C VAL A 153 12.53 -2.64 -16.81
N ALA A 154 12.07 -2.71 -15.56
CA ALA A 154 11.41 -1.62 -14.85
C ALA A 154 11.59 -1.75 -13.35
N LEU A 155 11.47 -0.62 -12.66
CA LEU A 155 11.37 -0.54 -11.21
C LEU A 155 9.98 0.00 -10.84
N PHE A 156 9.29 -0.71 -9.99
CA PHE A 156 8.00 -0.31 -9.38
C PHE A 156 8.27 0.12 -7.94
N THR A 157 7.86 1.33 -7.57
CA THR A 157 7.92 1.79 -6.18
C THR A 157 6.53 1.76 -5.56
N PHE A 158 6.44 1.43 -4.27
CA PHE A 158 5.19 1.27 -3.56
C PHE A 158 5.12 2.26 -2.41
N VAL A 159 4.04 3.01 -2.34
CA VAL A 159 3.75 3.97 -1.27
C VAL A 159 2.61 3.45 -0.40
N HIS A 160 2.63 3.80 0.88
CA HIS A 160 1.64 3.40 1.87
C HIS A 160 0.91 4.61 2.46
N ASP A 161 0.86 5.70 1.70
CA ASP A 161 0.45 7.01 2.20
C ASP A 161 -1.01 7.39 1.86
N ASP A 162 -1.76 6.50 1.19
CA ASP A 162 -3.17 6.76 0.89
C ASP A 162 -3.97 6.87 2.19
N LEU A 163 -4.48 8.06 2.46
CA LEU A 163 -5.36 8.29 3.61
C LEU A 163 -6.60 7.42 3.51
N ARG A 164 -7.01 6.87 4.64
CA ARG A 164 -8.28 6.16 4.75
C ARG A 164 -9.42 7.15 4.56
N GLU A 165 -10.46 6.72 3.85
CA GLU A 165 -11.70 7.49 3.72
C GLU A 165 -12.23 7.89 5.11
N GLY A 166 -12.61 9.16 5.26
CA GLY A 166 -13.07 9.71 6.52
C GLY A 166 -11.97 10.21 7.46
N THR A 167 -10.68 10.13 7.09
CA THR A 167 -9.58 10.61 7.93
C THR A 167 -9.64 12.13 8.13
N ASP A 168 -9.87 12.90 7.07
CA ASP A 168 -9.93 14.36 7.14
C ASP A 168 -11.13 14.82 7.96
N GLU A 169 -12.28 14.15 7.81
CA GLU A 169 -13.49 14.40 8.60
C GLU A 169 -13.27 14.09 10.07
N LEU A 170 -12.59 12.97 10.39
CA LEU A 170 -12.25 12.59 11.75
C LEU A 170 -11.38 13.66 12.42
N VAL A 171 -10.28 14.04 11.77
CA VAL A 171 -9.34 15.03 12.31
C VAL A 171 -10.04 16.39 12.50
N SER A 172 -10.82 16.83 11.52
CA SER A 172 -11.60 18.05 11.58
C SER A 172 -12.63 18.03 12.73
N ALA A 173 -13.31 16.91 12.93
CA ALA A 173 -14.28 16.75 14.01
C ALA A 173 -13.63 16.77 15.40
N LEU A 174 -12.42 16.21 15.55
CA LEU A 174 -11.65 16.28 16.80
C LEU A 174 -11.23 17.71 17.11
N TYR A 175 -10.68 18.45 16.16
CA TYR A 175 -10.31 19.86 16.34
C TYR A 175 -11.54 20.73 16.66
N ALA A 176 -12.68 20.51 16.01
CA ALA A 176 -13.91 21.23 16.30
C ALA A 176 -14.41 21.02 17.75
N LYS A 177 -14.05 19.90 18.38
CA LYS A 177 -14.33 19.60 19.80
C LYS A 177 -13.23 20.08 20.76
N GLY A 178 -12.21 20.76 20.27
CA GLY A 178 -11.06 21.22 21.08
C GLY A 178 -10.09 20.11 21.46
N VAL A 179 -10.11 18.98 20.74
CA VAL A 179 -9.18 17.85 20.94
C VAL A 179 -8.02 17.99 19.98
N ASN A 180 -6.79 18.01 20.51
CA ASN A 180 -5.58 18.02 19.71
C ASN A 180 -5.30 16.63 19.12
N VAL A 181 -4.66 16.60 17.95
CA VAL A 181 -4.27 15.35 17.28
C VAL A 181 -2.77 15.40 17.01
N GLU A 182 -2.06 14.34 17.39
CA GLU A 182 -0.66 14.11 17.06
C GLU A 182 -0.53 12.75 16.36
N ILE A 183 0.38 12.66 15.38
CA ILE A 183 0.66 11.44 14.64
C ILE A 183 1.97 10.84 15.16
N LEU A 184 1.94 9.54 15.42
CA LEU A 184 3.08 8.74 15.87
C LEU A 184 3.80 8.09 14.67
#